data_63f8ca81902ff7feca3e58c8de715fbf
#
_entry.id   63f8ca81902ff7feca3e58c8de715fbf
#
_cell.length_a   1.000
_cell.length_b   1.000
_cell.length_c   1.000
_cell.angle_alpha   90.00
_cell.angle_beta   90.00
_cell.angle_gamma   90.00
#
_symmetry.space_group_name_H-M   'P 1'
#
loop_
_entity.id
_entity.type
_entity.pdbx_description
1 polymer ?
#
loop_
_entity_poly.entity_id
_entity_poly.type
_entity_poly.pdbx_seq_one_letter_code
_entity_poly.pdbx_strand_id
1 'polypeptide(L)'
;MPKPTSHLFAYVRTVSDFRPDVTAIVIFGLEVTNDGPVYLLIRFEDYEELQIEGDHLFLGLDEALESAEFEYGILPSDWRVMTEAEIQRIDWNISSSDLSA
;
A
#
# COMPACT_ATOMS: atom_id res chain seq x y z
N MET A 1 -15.62 -10.26 15.82
CA MET A 1 -14.79 -10.32 14.65
C MET A 1 -14.14 -8.99 14.34
N PRO A 2 -12.88 -8.92 14.47
CA PRO A 2 -12.22 -7.65 14.23
C PRO A 2 -12.37 -7.23 12.80
N LYS A 3 -12.54 -5.96 12.66
CA LYS A 3 -12.63 -5.39 11.35
C LYS A 3 -11.25 -5.28 10.79
N PRO A 4 -11.02 -5.79 9.62
CA PRO A 4 -9.71 -5.60 9.02
C PRO A 4 -9.47 -4.14 8.74
N THR A 5 -8.25 -3.75 8.83
CA THR A 5 -7.86 -2.43 8.45
C THR A 5 -8.01 -2.27 6.95
N SER A 6 -7.95 -1.04 6.49
CA SER A 6 -8.15 -0.77 5.08
C SER A 6 -7.03 -1.34 4.25
N HIS A 7 -7.40 -1.97 3.15
CA HIS A 7 -6.46 -2.48 2.17
C HIS A 7 -6.91 -1.93 0.81
N LEU A 8 -6.17 -0.97 0.31
CA LEU A 8 -6.60 -0.18 -0.84
C LEU A 8 -5.58 -0.23 -1.95
N PHE A 9 -6.07 -0.18 -3.18
CA PHE A 9 -5.23 -0.22 -4.37
C PHE A 9 -5.61 0.90 -5.31
N ALA A 10 -4.61 1.52 -5.94
CA ALA A 10 -4.86 2.49 -7.00
C ALA A 10 -3.66 2.56 -7.93
N TYR A 11 -3.92 2.85 -9.19
CA TYR A 11 -2.86 3.12 -10.13
C TYR A 11 -2.40 4.56 -10.02
N VAL A 12 -1.12 4.77 -10.29
CA VAL A 12 -0.55 6.12 -10.31
C VAL A 12 -1.18 6.91 -11.45
N ARG A 13 -1.61 8.12 -11.14
CA ARG A 13 -2.16 9.01 -12.16
C ARG A 13 -1.11 9.97 -12.69
N THR A 14 -0.27 10.46 -11.79
CA THR A 14 0.77 11.42 -12.16
C THR A 14 2.11 10.81 -11.82
N VAL A 15 2.98 10.68 -12.81
CA VAL A 15 4.30 10.11 -12.59
C VAL A 15 5.08 11.01 -11.65
N SER A 16 5.63 10.41 -10.61
CA SER A 16 6.44 11.13 -9.63
C SER A 16 7.82 11.42 -10.19
N ASP A 17 8.29 12.65 -9.99
CA ASP A 17 9.63 13.01 -10.43
C ASP A 17 10.70 12.22 -9.68
N PHE A 18 10.42 11.87 -8.44
CA PHE A 18 11.38 11.15 -7.62
C PHE A 18 11.34 9.64 -7.86
N ARG A 19 10.19 9.13 -8.28
CA ARG A 19 10.01 7.69 -8.44
C ARG A 19 9.25 7.42 -9.73
N PRO A 20 9.88 7.69 -10.87
CA PRO A 20 9.16 7.63 -12.16
C PRO A 20 8.75 6.21 -12.57
N ASP A 21 9.34 5.20 -11.95
CA ASP A 21 9.03 3.82 -12.33
C ASP A 21 7.85 3.25 -11.56
N VAL A 22 7.33 3.97 -10.56
CA VAL A 22 6.21 3.48 -9.78
C VAL A 22 4.91 3.63 -10.56
N THR A 23 4.17 2.53 -10.69
CA THR A 23 2.94 2.52 -11.48
C THR A 23 1.70 2.26 -10.66
N ALA A 24 1.85 1.73 -9.44
CA ALA A 24 0.70 1.40 -8.61
C ALA A 24 1.06 1.54 -7.14
N ILE A 25 0.05 1.85 -6.34
CA ILE A 25 0.21 2.05 -4.91
C ILE A 25 -0.79 1.18 -4.17
N VAL A 26 -0.32 0.52 -3.14
CA VAL A 26 -1.18 -0.23 -2.22
C VAL A 26 -1.03 0.39 -0.84
N ILE A 27 -2.16 0.59 -0.15
CA ILE A 27 -2.13 0.93 1.26
C ILE A 27 -2.60 -0.32 2.00
N PHE A 28 -1.71 -0.86 2.82
CA PHE A 28 -1.93 -2.14 3.47
C PHE A 28 -1.99 -1.91 4.98
N GLY A 29 -3.18 -2.08 5.55
CA GLY A 29 -3.36 -1.87 6.98
C GLY A 29 -2.79 -3.02 7.78
N LEU A 30 -2.04 -2.68 8.82
CA LEU A 30 -1.44 -3.66 9.71
C LEU A 30 -1.85 -3.35 11.12
N GLU A 31 -2.17 -4.39 11.89
CA GLU A 31 -2.49 -4.20 13.29
C GLU A 31 -1.26 -4.44 14.12
N VAL A 32 -0.98 -3.49 14.97
CA VAL A 32 0.15 -3.60 15.90
C VAL A 32 -0.41 -3.69 17.29
N THR A 33 0.07 -4.62 18.05
CA THR A 33 -0.39 -4.80 19.41
C THR A 33 -0.19 -3.52 20.21
N ASN A 34 -1.24 -3.06 20.87
CA ASN A 34 -1.20 -1.93 21.80
C ASN A 34 -1.17 -0.57 21.14
N ASP A 35 -0.78 -0.48 19.89
CA ASP A 35 -0.62 0.84 19.28
C ASP A 35 -1.68 1.15 18.24
N GLY A 36 -2.55 0.20 17.98
CA GLY A 36 -3.55 0.38 16.95
C GLY A 36 -2.99 0.14 15.56
N PRO A 37 -3.79 0.39 14.54
CA PRO A 37 -3.38 0.08 13.18
C PRO A 37 -2.35 1.06 12.65
N VAL A 38 -1.48 0.57 11.82
CA VAL A 38 -0.59 1.39 11.01
C VAL A 38 -0.83 1.04 9.55
N TYR A 39 -0.32 1.86 8.66
CA TYR A 39 -0.63 1.71 7.23
C TYR A 39 0.65 1.74 6.43
N LEU A 40 0.89 0.65 5.72
CA LEU A 40 2.08 0.53 4.89
C LEU A 40 1.72 0.93 3.47
N LEU A 41 2.36 1.98 2.99
CA LEU A 41 2.17 2.40 1.60
C LEU A 41 3.24 1.71 0.78
N ILE A 42 2.83 0.81 -0.09
CA ILE A 42 3.74 0.00 -0.88
C ILE A 42 3.73 0.52 -2.31
N ARG A 43 4.91 0.83 -2.82
CA ARG A 43 5.07 1.32 -4.17
C ARG A 43 5.46 0.17 -5.09
N PHE A 44 4.70 -0.01 -6.15
CA PHE A 44 4.94 -1.09 -7.11
C PHE A 44 5.40 -0.55 -8.44
N GLU A 45 6.46 -1.13 -8.96
CA GLU A 45 6.81 -0.90 -10.36
C GLU A 45 5.93 -1.73 -11.27
N ASP A 46 5.59 -2.94 -10.80
CA ASP A 46 4.70 -3.82 -11.53
C ASP A 46 3.88 -4.60 -10.52
N TYR A 47 2.61 -4.23 -10.40
CA TYR A 47 1.76 -4.86 -9.41
C TYR A 47 1.47 -6.33 -9.74
N GLU A 48 1.30 -6.63 -11.02
CA GLU A 48 0.97 -7.99 -11.43
C GLU A 48 2.10 -8.95 -11.10
N GLU A 49 3.32 -8.48 -11.24
CA GLU A 49 4.50 -9.29 -10.94
C GLU A 49 4.97 -9.07 -9.51
N LEU A 50 4.27 -8.25 -8.75
CA LEU A 50 4.66 -7.91 -7.39
C LEU A 50 6.09 -7.37 -7.31
N GLN A 51 6.45 -6.55 -8.26
CA GLN A 51 7.75 -5.89 -8.23
C GLN A 51 7.61 -4.62 -7.41
N ILE A 52 8.16 -4.65 -6.22
CA ILE A 52 8.03 -3.58 -5.26
C ILE A 52 9.24 -2.65 -5.37
N GLU A 53 8.96 -1.35 -5.51
CA GLU A 53 10.01 -0.35 -5.51
C GLU A 53 10.44 -0.01 -4.10
N GLY A 54 9.47 0.06 -3.20
CA GLY A 54 9.75 0.36 -1.80
C GLY A 54 8.45 0.58 -1.06
N ASP A 55 8.60 0.98 0.20
CA ASP A 55 7.41 1.22 1.00
C ASP A 55 7.69 2.31 2.02
N HIS A 56 6.61 2.76 2.68
CA HIS A 56 6.69 3.76 3.72
C HIS A 56 5.57 3.52 4.70
N LEU A 57 5.87 3.62 5.98
CA LEU A 57 4.90 3.38 7.04
C LEU A 57 4.28 4.68 7.49
N PHE A 58 2.95 4.69 7.57
CA PHE A 58 2.20 5.83 8.09
C PHE A 58 1.42 5.40 9.32
N LEU A 59 1.29 6.31 10.27
CA LEU A 59 0.54 6.03 11.48
C LEU A 59 -0.96 6.25 11.30
N GLY A 60 -1.35 6.98 10.28
CA GLY A 60 -2.75 7.24 10.01
C GLY A 60 -3.10 7.02 8.56
N LEU A 61 -4.32 6.53 8.32
CA LEU A 61 -4.78 6.31 6.97
C LEU A 61 -4.85 7.62 6.18
N ASP A 62 -5.30 8.68 6.83
CA ASP A 62 -5.43 9.97 6.16
C ASP A 62 -4.08 10.46 5.65
N GLU A 63 -3.04 10.26 6.44
CA GLU A 63 -1.71 10.67 6.03
C GLU A 63 -1.23 9.90 4.81
N ALA A 64 -1.51 8.60 4.79
CA ALA A 64 -1.12 7.78 3.65
C ALA A 64 -1.86 8.22 2.39
N LEU A 65 -3.17 8.47 2.52
CA LEU A 65 -3.97 8.90 1.38
C LEU A 65 -3.50 10.26 0.85
N GLU A 66 -3.20 11.19 1.75
CA GLU A 66 -2.73 12.51 1.35
C GLU A 66 -1.38 12.43 0.65
N SER A 67 -0.51 11.60 1.14
CA SER A 67 0.80 11.43 0.53
C SER A 67 0.67 10.88 -0.88
N ALA A 68 -0.22 9.92 -1.08
CA ALA A 68 -0.44 9.35 -2.40
C ALA A 68 -1.03 10.37 -3.36
N GLU A 69 -1.92 11.21 -2.87
CA GLU A 69 -2.51 12.24 -3.71
C GLU A 69 -1.44 13.26 -4.11
N PHE A 70 -0.65 13.67 -3.15
CA PHE A 70 0.35 14.69 -3.40
C PHE A 70 1.42 14.21 -4.38
N GLU A 71 1.88 12.99 -4.19
CA GLU A 71 3.01 12.49 -4.99
C GLU A 71 2.59 11.85 -6.29
N TYR A 72 1.46 11.16 -6.31
CA TYR A 72 1.06 10.35 -7.45
C TYR A 72 -0.25 10.76 -8.09
N GLY A 73 -0.87 11.80 -7.57
CA GLY A 73 -2.12 12.30 -8.14
C GLY A 73 -3.31 11.39 -7.91
N ILE A 74 -3.23 10.50 -6.94
CA ILE A 74 -4.30 9.56 -6.67
C ILE A 74 -5.36 10.23 -5.81
N LEU A 75 -6.55 10.38 -6.38
CA LEU A 75 -7.65 11.05 -5.68
C LEU A 75 -8.38 10.06 -4.79
N PRO A 76 -9.13 10.57 -3.79
CA PRO A 76 -9.85 9.65 -2.90
C PRO A 76 -10.76 8.67 -3.64
N SER A 77 -11.33 9.08 -4.76
CA SER A 77 -12.24 8.21 -5.51
C SER A 77 -11.52 7.20 -6.38
N ASP A 78 -10.20 7.29 -6.48
CA ASP A 78 -9.44 6.36 -7.30
C ASP A 78 -9.13 5.05 -6.58
N TRP A 79 -9.25 5.04 -5.28
CA TRP A 79 -8.93 3.85 -4.50
C TRP A 79 -10.02 2.81 -4.62
N ARG A 80 -9.63 1.56 -4.77
CA ARG A 80 -10.57 0.46 -4.66
C ARG A 80 -10.14 -0.47 -3.55
N VAL A 81 -11.12 -1.13 -2.95
CA VAL A 81 -10.83 -2.11 -1.91
C VAL A 81 -10.22 -3.33 -2.56
N MET A 82 -9.19 -3.87 -1.94
CA MET A 82 -8.52 -5.07 -2.46
C MET A 82 -9.37 -6.30 -2.18
N THR A 83 -9.28 -7.27 -3.08
CA THR A 83 -9.94 -8.55 -2.87
C THR A 83 -9.17 -9.37 -1.85
N GLU A 84 -9.84 -10.38 -1.31
CA GLU A 84 -9.21 -11.28 -0.36
C GLU A 84 -7.96 -11.91 -0.96
N ALA A 85 -8.06 -12.34 -2.21
CA ALA A 85 -6.92 -12.98 -2.87
C ALA A 85 -5.74 -12.01 -2.99
N GLU A 86 -6.03 -10.76 -3.30
CA GLU A 86 -4.97 -9.76 -3.40
C GLU A 86 -4.31 -9.53 -2.06
N ILE A 87 -5.11 -9.44 -1.01
CA ILE A 87 -4.59 -9.22 0.32
C ILE A 87 -3.69 -10.38 0.74
N GLN A 88 -4.12 -11.60 0.50
CA GLN A 88 -3.33 -12.76 0.87
C GLN A 88 -2.03 -12.84 0.09
N ARG A 89 -2.06 -12.44 -1.17
CA ARG A 89 -0.88 -12.45 -2.01
C ARG A 89 0.20 -11.51 -1.47
N ILE A 90 -0.20 -10.34 -1.06
CA ILE A 90 0.74 -9.37 -0.51
C ILE A 90 1.19 -9.77 0.88
N ASP A 91 0.26 -10.28 1.68
CA ASP A 91 0.58 -10.72 3.03
C ASP A 91 1.63 -11.83 3.00
N TRP A 92 1.47 -12.77 2.09
CA TRP A 92 2.44 -13.84 1.90
C TRP A 92 3.81 -13.28 1.51
N ASN A 93 3.81 -12.30 0.63
CA ASN A 93 5.04 -11.69 0.16
C ASN A 93 5.79 -11.00 1.29
N ILE A 94 5.05 -10.27 2.12
CA ILE A 94 5.63 -9.57 3.25
C ILE A 94 6.20 -10.57 4.25
N SER A 95 5.45 -11.63 4.54
CA SER A 95 5.90 -12.64 5.48
C SER A 95 7.15 -13.34 4.99
N SER A 96 7.20 -13.63 3.69
CA SER A 96 8.38 -14.27 3.11
C SER A 96 9.60 -13.37 3.21
N SER A 97 9.41 -12.08 3.00
CA SER A 97 10.50 -11.12 3.15
C SER A 97 11.04 -11.11 4.57
N ASP A 98 10.14 -11.14 5.54
CA ASP A 98 10.55 -11.18 6.94
C ASP A 98 11.39 -12.42 7.23
N LEU A 99 10.96 -13.53 6.68
CA LEU A 99 11.67 -14.78 6.94
C LEU A 99 13.06 -14.79 6.34
N SER A 100 13.26 -14.04 5.28
CA SER A 100 14.58 -14.03 4.65
C SER A 100 15.51 -13.01 5.25
N ALA A 101 15.02 -12.18 6.13
CA ALA A 101 15.86 -11.12 6.72
C ALA A 101 16.84 -11.68 7.77
#